data_7c5729f24d0819a1aa456db801f55bcb
#
_entry.id   7c5729f24d0819a1aa456db801f55bcb
#
_cell.length_a   1.000
_cell.length_b   1.000
_cell.length_c   1.000
_cell.angle_alpha   90.00
_cell.angle_beta   90.00
_cell.angle_gamma   90.00
#
_symmetry.space_group_name_H-M   'P 1'
#
loop_
_entity.id
_entity.type
_entity.pdbx_description
1 polymer ?
#
loop_
_entity_poly.entity_id
_entity_poly.type
_entity_poly.pdbx_seq_one_letter_code
_entity_poly.pdbx_strand_id
1 'polypeptide(L)'
;MKKTVIAILALAALVSCQSLKEEWQPVLSPAKEPAAFVPYTESSLPGFTGKFTSIEDLKAKYKSKPWEVTGNIWIKGQVTTTDKTGNIYREIYIQDETGGIDLKLGKSSLYSEYALGQTLYVYCDGLTLGAYNGMPQLGWEADQTSTNEYETSYIDLQAIIDQHVFKGPYGDPVEPELISEAELKASIAAGYNGKLWGKLVTVMGAKYGNQIFALFYPNPSLPHKSGNPENRVFLSDNGTWGVNTWSCSKAGYISYLEKGVWDTAEVGSGATRYGRIDTVTPASAGLTGKTLDSFHPYENSTYKEIMIKNASANYISHYFKFGSTDVQVRTSGYAKFADVELDPQLISGAKTADITGIMTIYSGAAQFTLVDEPSVSVKLN
;
A
#
# COMPACT_ATOMS: atom_id res chain seq x y z
N MET A 1 56.92 -19.35 -36.17
CA MET A 1 56.09 -18.28 -36.74
C MET A 1 54.66 -18.20 -36.12
N LYS A 2 53.95 -19.32 -35.90
CA LYS A 2 52.59 -19.27 -35.32
C LYS A 2 52.49 -18.70 -33.87
N LYS A 3 53.48 -18.93 -33.02
CA LYS A 3 53.49 -18.45 -31.62
C LYS A 3 53.74 -16.95 -31.50
N THR A 4 54.52 -16.37 -32.44
CA THR A 4 54.81 -14.91 -32.43
C THR A 4 53.64 -14.06 -32.92
N VAL A 5 52.85 -14.60 -33.87
CA VAL A 5 51.64 -13.91 -34.35
C VAL A 5 50.55 -13.86 -33.30
N ILE A 6 50.39 -14.91 -32.49
CA ILE A 6 49.41 -14.94 -31.39
C ILE A 6 49.78 -13.94 -30.31
N ALA A 7 51.09 -13.80 -29.99
CA ALA A 7 51.52 -12.84 -28.97
C ALA A 7 51.30 -11.36 -29.43
N ILE A 8 51.50 -11.06 -30.70
CA ILE A 8 51.27 -9.71 -31.26
C ILE A 8 49.77 -9.40 -31.29
N LEU A 9 48.89 -10.34 -31.60
CA LEU A 9 47.46 -10.16 -31.58
C LEU A 9 46.93 -9.97 -30.14
N ALA A 10 47.47 -10.71 -29.16
CA ALA A 10 47.12 -10.55 -27.75
C ALA A 10 47.59 -9.17 -27.22
N LEU A 11 48.75 -8.69 -27.61
CA LEU A 11 49.24 -7.36 -27.20
C LEU A 11 48.40 -6.23 -27.83
N ALA A 12 48.00 -6.38 -29.12
CA ALA A 12 47.15 -5.40 -29.77
C ALA A 12 45.74 -5.34 -29.14
N ALA A 13 45.20 -6.48 -28.67
CA ALA A 13 43.93 -6.51 -27.95
C ALA A 13 43.99 -5.84 -26.57
N LEU A 14 45.12 -5.95 -25.87
CA LEU A 14 45.35 -5.28 -24.59
C LEU A 14 45.50 -3.75 -24.74
N VAL A 15 46.18 -3.32 -25.78
CA VAL A 15 46.33 -1.87 -26.07
C VAL A 15 45.00 -1.25 -26.54
N SER A 16 44.19 -1.98 -27.32
CA SER A 16 42.85 -1.51 -27.71
C SER A 16 41.88 -1.39 -26.55
N CYS A 17 41.98 -2.29 -25.56
CA CYS A 17 41.17 -2.19 -24.34
C CYS A 17 41.61 -1.06 -23.42
N GLN A 18 42.89 -0.69 -23.41
CA GLN A 18 43.37 0.48 -22.65
C GLN A 18 42.98 1.80 -23.31
N SER A 19 43.08 1.90 -24.63
CA SER A 19 42.67 3.11 -25.36
C SER A 19 41.15 3.35 -25.24
N LEU A 20 40.34 2.29 -25.26
CA LEU A 20 38.89 2.39 -25.02
C LEU A 20 38.55 2.83 -23.59
N LYS A 21 39.38 2.49 -22.60
CA LYS A 21 39.19 2.96 -21.22
C LYS A 21 39.57 4.43 -21.03
N GLU A 22 40.55 4.93 -21.79
CA GLU A 22 40.95 6.34 -21.76
C GLU A 22 40.00 7.23 -22.56
N GLU A 23 39.43 6.73 -23.66
CA GLU A 23 38.42 7.44 -24.45
C GLU A 23 37.04 7.49 -23.76
N TRP A 24 36.77 6.56 -22.86
CA TRP A 24 35.51 6.47 -22.11
C TRP A 24 35.66 6.96 -20.66
N GLN A 25 36.42 7.99 -20.42
CA GLN A 25 36.22 8.75 -19.18
C GLN A 25 34.93 9.55 -19.37
N PRO A 26 33.84 9.24 -18.59
CA PRO A 26 32.70 10.12 -18.62
C PRO A 26 33.23 11.50 -18.22
N VAL A 27 33.11 12.47 -19.11
CA VAL A 27 33.26 13.87 -18.74
C VAL A 27 32.13 14.11 -17.77
N LEU A 28 32.38 13.85 -16.47
CA LEU A 28 31.50 14.26 -15.42
C LEU A 28 31.49 15.78 -15.48
N SER A 29 30.56 16.33 -16.23
CA SER A 29 30.21 17.73 -16.06
C SER A 29 30.00 17.93 -14.56
N PRO A 30 30.62 18.93 -13.93
CA PRO A 30 30.38 19.19 -12.52
C PRO A 30 28.87 19.15 -12.30
N ALA A 31 28.42 18.33 -11.35
CA ALA A 31 27.02 18.19 -11.05
C ALA A 31 26.46 19.61 -10.86
N LYS A 32 25.55 20.00 -11.75
CA LYS A 32 24.89 21.29 -11.60
C LYS A 32 24.17 21.22 -10.27
N GLU A 33 24.50 22.10 -9.34
CA GLU A 33 23.77 22.15 -8.08
C GLU A 33 22.28 22.15 -8.40
N PRO A 34 21.48 21.27 -7.75
CA PRO A 34 20.05 21.27 -7.97
C PRO A 34 19.55 22.69 -7.74
N ALA A 35 18.75 23.20 -8.67
CA ALA A 35 18.13 24.51 -8.49
C ALA A 35 17.38 24.52 -7.16
N ALA A 36 17.56 25.57 -6.37
CA ALA A 36 16.85 25.71 -5.10
C ALA A 36 15.35 25.56 -5.36
N PHE A 37 14.69 24.77 -4.55
CA PHE A 37 13.24 24.58 -4.64
C PHE A 37 12.54 25.93 -4.41
N VAL A 38 11.75 26.36 -5.38
CA VAL A 38 10.91 27.55 -5.27
C VAL A 38 9.45 27.10 -5.15
N PRO A 39 8.81 27.26 -4.01
CA PRO A 39 7.43 26.84 -3.83
C PRO A 39 6.48 27.71 -4.68
N TYR A 40 5.45 27.07 -5.21
CA TYR A 40 4.34 27.80 -5.79
C TYR A 40 3.58 28.56 -4.70
N THR A 41 3.08 29.74 -5.08
CA THR A 41 2.11 30.51 -4.30
C THR A 41 0.81 30.60 -5.08
N GLU A 42 -0.28 30.95 -4.46
CA GLU A 42 -1.58 31.08 -5.14
C GLU A 42 -1.52 32.01 -6.36
N SER A 43 -0.71 33.07 -6.27
CA SER A 43 -0.52 34.04 -7.37
C SER A 43 0.37 33.51 -8.52
N SER A 44 1.11 32.45 -8.29
CA SER A 44 2.00 31.86 -9.31
C SER A 44 1.42 30.61 -9.97
N LEU A 45 0.23 30.14 -9.53
CA LEU A 45 -0.43 28.97 -10.11
C LEU A 45 -0.94 29.28 -11.53
N PRO A 46 -0.62 28.44 -12.52
CA PRO A 46 -1.03 28.67 -13.90
C PRO A 46 -2.55 28.52 -14.06
N GLY A 47 -3.22 29.56 -14.54
CA GLY A 47 -4.67 29.52 -14.80
C GLY A 47 -5.56 29.53 -13.55
N PHE A 48 -5.01 29.70 -12.36
CA PHE A 48 -5.79 29.79 -11.12
C PHE A 48 -6.59 31.10 -11.09
N THR A 49 -7.88 31.02 -10.80
CA THR A 49 -8.79 32.17 -10.80
C THR A 49 -9.10 32.71 -9.40
N GLY A 50 -8.33 32.32 -8.40
CA GLY A 50 -8.42 32.85 -7.02
C GLY A 50 -9.43 32.14 -6.11
N LYS A 51 -9.96 30.96 -6.52
CA LYS A 51 -10.90 30.18 -5.69
C LYS A 51 -10.54 28.72 -5.67
N PHE A 52 -10.33 28.16 -4.48
CA PHE A 52 -10.24 26.72 -4.25
C PHE A 52 -11.62 26.12 -3.99
N THR A 53 -11.82 24.91 -4.48
CA THR A 53 -12.89 24.02 -4.05
C THR A 53 -12.39 23.26 -2.82
N SER A 54 -13.20 23.13 -1.78
CA SER A 54 -12.85 22.33 -0.62
C SER A 54 -12.78 20.84 -0.99
N ILE A 55 -12.00 20.06 -0.25
CA ILE A 55 -11.92 18.61 -0.48
C ILE A 55 -13.30 17.95 -0.26
N GLU A 56 -14.08 18.41 0.73
CA GLU A 56 -15.45 17.94 0.95
C GLU A 56 -16.34 18.23 -0.27
N ASP A 57 -16.30 19.47 -0.81
CA ASP A 57 -17.09 19.84 -1.98
C ASP A 57 -16.66 19.10 -3.24
N LEU A 58 -15.37 18.81 -3.42
CA LEU A 58 -14.90 17.97 -4.51
C LEU A 58 -15.46 16.55 -4.37
N LYS A 59 -15.30 15.92 -3.20
CA LYS A 59 -15.82 14.58 -2.92
C LYS A 59 -17.33 14.50 -3.13
N ALA A 60 -18.08 15.50 -2.75
CA ALA A 60 -19.54 15.56 -2.91
C ALA A 60 -20.01 15.51 -4.39
N LYS A 61 -19.11 15.75 -5.34
CA LYS A 61 -19.41 15.63 -6.78
C LYS A 61 -19.46 14.18 -7.29
N TYR A 62 -18.86 13.25 -6.58
CA TYR A 62 -18.95 11.81 -6.91
C TYR A 62 -20.39 11.30 -6.74
N LYS A 63 -20.87 10.56 -7.73
CA LYS A 63 -22.25 10.02 -7.77
C LYS A 63 -22.26 8.53 -8.04
N SER A 64 -21.49 7.76 -7.26
CA SER A 64 -21.40 6.29 -7.34
C SER A 64 -20.91 5.75 -8.69
N LYS A 65 -20.14 6.55 -9.40
CA LYS A 65 -19.42 6.18 -10.61
C LYS A 65 -18.26 7.16 -10.83
N PRO A 66 -17.18 6.74 -11.50
CA PRO A 66 -16.06 7.62 -11.79
C PRO A 66 -16.54 8.87 -12.53
N TRP A 67 -15.98 10.01 -12.18
CA TRP A 67 -16.28 11.28 -12.78
C TRP A 67 -14.98 11.97 -13.20
N GLU A 68 -14.81 12.15 -14.51
CA GLU A 68 -13.77 13.03 -15.03
C GLU A 68 -14.07 14.45 -14.61
N VAL A 69 -13.16 15.03 -13.85
CA VAL A 69 -13.32 16.40 -13.35
C VAL A 69 -13.18 17.36 -14.52
N THR A 70 -14.16 18.23 -14.70
CA THR A 70 -14.16 19.22 -15.77
C THR A 70 -14.28 20.63 -15.23
N GLY A 71 -13.56 21.56 -15.85
CA GLY A 71 -13.57 22.98 -15.50
C GLY A 71 -12.42 23.37 -14.57
N ASN A 72 -12.31 24.65 -14.29
CA ASN A 72 -11.20 25.21 -13.51
C ASN A 72 -11.35 24.92 -12.01
N ILE A 73 -11.27 23.63 -11.65
CA ILE A 73 -11.37 23.15 -10.27
C ILE A 73 -9.97 22.96 -9.70
N TRP A 74 -9.71 23.66 -8.62
CA TRP A 74 -8.49 23.57 -7.84
C TRP A 74 -8.81 23.19 -6.41
N ILE A 75 -8.04 22.28 -5.82
CA ILE A 75 -8.03 22.02 -4.39
C ILE A 75 -6.68 22.38 -3.80
N LYS A 76 -6.66 22.60 -2.50
CA LYS A 76 -5.47 22.90 -1.71
C LYS A 76 -5.51 22.02 -0.46
N GLY A 77 -4.41 21.36 -0.16
CA GLY A 77 -4.31 20.56 1.06
C GLY A 77 -2.86 20.41 1.51
N GLN A 78 -2.66 19.97 2.75
CA GLN A 78 -1.35 19.63 3.28
C GLN A 78 -1.14 18.12 3.20
N VAL A 79 0.08 17.70 2.89
CA VAL A 79 0.49 16.29 2.86
C VAL A 79 0.47 15.72 4.27
N THR A 80 -0.27 14.63 4.46
CA THR A 80 -0.43 13.96 5.76
C THR A 80 0.23 12.59 5.83
N THR A 81 0.80 12.10 4.71
CA THR A 81 1.36 10.76 4.63
C THR A 81 2.76 10.73 4.02
N THR A 82 3.45 9.65 4.29
CA THR A 82 4.76 9.34 3.72
C THR A 82 4.83 7.87 3.32
N ASP A 83 5.42 7.57 2.17
CA ASP A 83 5.69 6.20 1.73
C ASP A 83 7.06 5.67 2.24
N LYS A 84 7.73 6.42 3.12
CA LYS A 84 9.08 6.10 3.64
C LYS A 84 9.11 4.77 4.40
N THR A 85 8.03 4.45 5.11
CA THR A 85 7.88 3.21 5.88
C THR A 85 7.40 2.03 5.02
N GLY A 86 6.89 2.27 3.81
CA GLY A 86 6.41 1.24 2.89
C GLY A 86 5.01 0.68 3.22
N ASN A 87 4.30 1.27 4.19
CA ASN A 87 2.90 0.91 4.47
C ASN A 87 1.94 1.57 3.48
N ILE A 88 2.28 2.75 2.99
CA ILE A 88 1.62 3.48 1.92
C ILE A 88 2.52 3.40 0.68
N TYR A 89 1.94 3.23 -0.49
CA TYR A 89 2.71 3.02 -1.71
C TYR A 89 2.03 3.62 -2.94
N ARG A 90 2.77 4.48 -3.68
CA ARG A 90 2.34 5.14 -4.93
C ARG A 90 1.15 6.08 -4.76
N GLU A 91 0.90 6.52 -3.56
CA GLU A 91 -0.18 7.45 -3.23
C GLU A 91 0.23 8.36 -2.09
N ILE A 92 -0.35 9.51 -2.01
CA ILE A 92 -0.25 10.41 -0.87
C ILE A 92 -1.65 10.89 -0.48
N TYR A 93 -1.83 11.13 0.80
CA TYR A 93 -3.05 11.77 1.29
C TYR A 93 -2.77 13.25 1.53
N ILE A 94 -3.69 14.07 1.07
CA ILE A 94 -3.72 15.49 1.38
C ILE A 94 -5.00 15.84 2.12
N GLN A 95 -4.92 16.81 3.01
CA GLN A 95 -6.01 17.21 3.87
C GLN A 95 -6.13 18.73 3.90
N ASP A 96 -7.36 19.22 3.87
CA ASP A 96 -7.75 20.59 4.23
C ASP A 96 -8.63 20.58 5.52
N GLU A 97 -9.17 21.71 5.89
CA GLU A 97 -10.05 21.86 7.05
C GLU A 97 -11.32 20.99 6.95
N THR A 98 -11.78 20.73 5.73
CA THR A 98 -13.06 20.07 5.45
C THR A 98 -12.95 18.56 5.30
N GLY A 99 -11.80 18.05 4.87
CA GLY A 99 -11.64 16.62 4.61
C GLY A 99 -10.25 16.23 4.11
N GLY A 100 -10.10 14.94 3.85
CA GLY A 100 -8.91 14.37 3.23
C GLY A 100 -9.25 13.62 1.94
N ILE A 101 -8.25 13.41 1.09
CA ILE A 101 -8.39 12.66 -0.16
C ILE A 101 -7.10 11.90 -0.48
N ASP A 102 -7.27 10.70 -1.04
CA ASP A 102 -6.19 9.91 -1.62
C ASP A 102 -5.86 10.44 -3.02
N LEU A 103 -4.64 10.91 -3.21
CA LEU A 103 -4.08 11.33 -4.49
C LEU A 103 -3.18 10.23 -5.05
N LYS A 104 -3.61 9.60 -6.14
CA LYS A 104 -2.97 8.43 -6.75
C LYS A 104 -1.78 8.84 -7.63
N LEU A 105 -0.60 8.96 -7.03
CA LEU A 105 0.64 9.26 -7.75
C LEU A 105 1.40 7.97 -8.03
N GLY A 106 1.61 7.65 -9.31
CA GLY A 106 2.19 6.39 -9.76
C GLY A 106 3.68 6.19 -9.50
N LYS A 107 4.28 6.94 -8.59
CA LYS A 107 5.70 6.94 -8.26
C LYS A 107 5.98 6.27 -6.93
N SER A 108 7.17 5.72 -6.79
CA SER A 108 7.73 5.27 -5.51
C SER A 108 8.62 6.35 -4.90
N SER A 109 8.88 6.27 -3.61
CA SER A 109 9.71 7.21 -2.86
C SER A 109 9.18 8.65 -2.90
N LEU A 110 7.86 8.79 -2.87
CA LEU A 110 7.17 10.08 -2.86
C LEU A 110 7.62 10.96 -1.69
N TYR A 111 8.05 10.36 -0.58
CA TYR A 111 8.60 11.07 0.58
C TYR A 111 9.82 11.95 0.27
N SER A 112 10.53 11.66 -0.82
CA SER A 112 11.67 12.47 -1.26
C SER A 112 11.26 13.72 -2.04
N GLU A 113 10.01 13.75 -2.51
CA GLU A 113 9.47 14.85 -3.32
C GLU A 113 8.39 15.67 -2.59
N TYR A 114 7.67 15.03 -1.68
CA TYR A 114 6.53 15.61 -0.96
C TYR A 114 6.74 15.42 0.54
N ALA A 115 7.00 16.52 1.24
CA ALA A 115 7.24 16.48 2.69
C ALA A 115 5.92 16.51 3.47
N LEU A 116 5.90 15.87 4.64
CA LEU A 116 4.78 16.02 5.58
C LEU A 116 4.55 17.50 5.92
N GLY A 117 3.31 17.95 5.94
CA GLY A 117 2.91 19.34 6.15
C GLY A 117 3.11 20.25 4.94
N GLN A 118 3.76 19.78 3.86
CA GLN A 118 3.89 20.59 2.65
C GLN A 118 2.52 20.86 2.03
N THR A 119 2.26 22.11 1.67
CA THR A 119 1.07 22.47 0.90
C THR A 119 1.19 21.95 -0.53
N LEU A 120 0.13 21.31 -1.03
CA LEU A 120 -0.06 21.01 -2.43
C LEU A 120 -1.27 21.75 -2.96
N TYR A 121 -1.12 22.27 -4.18
CA TYR A 121 -2.20 22.78 -4.99
C TYR A 121 -2.44 21.78 -6.11
N VAL A 122 -3.67 21.31 -6.26
CA VAL A 122 -4.00 20.30 -7.27
C VAL A 122 -5.01 20.88 -8.25
N TYR A 123 -4.61 20.94 -9.51
CA TYR A 123 -5.50 21.23 -10.63
C TYR A 123 -6.21 19.96 -11.05
N CYS A 124 -7.50 19.90 -10.81
CA CYS A 124 -8.27 18.66 -10.94
C CYS A 124 -8.84 18.42 -12.35
N ASP A 125 -8.90 19.43 -13.21
CA ASP A 125 -9.47 19.31 -14.57
C ASP A 125 -8.74 18.19 -15.36
N GLY A 126 -9.49 17.25 -15.90
CA GLY A 126 -8.95 16.07 -16.58
C GLY A 126 -8.52 14.91 -15.68
N LEU A 127 -8.48 15.10 -14.35
CA LEU A 127 -8.30 13.99 -13.41
C LEU A 127 -9.64 13.28 -13.17
N THR A 128 -9.59 12.05 -12.68
CA THR A 128 -10.77 11.27 -12.34
C THR A 128 -10.97 11.21 -10.84
N LEU A 129 -12.13 11.65 -10.38
CA LEU A 129 -12.63 11.40 -9.04
C LEU A 129 -13.41 10.09 -9.03
N GLY A 130 -12.99 9.14 -8.24
CA GLY A 130 -13.61 7.83 -8.12
C GLY A 130 -13.55 7.31 -6.70
N ALA A 131 -13.93 6.06 -6.53
CA ALA A 131 -13.86 5.36 -5.26
C ALA A 131 -13.31 3.94 -5.42
N TYR A 132 -12.57 3.49 -4.43
CA TYR A 132 -12.21 2.08 -4.29
C TYR A 132 -12.85 1.52 -3.02
N ASN A 133 -13.83 0.62 -3.17
CA ASN A 133 -14.60 0.05 -2.05
C ASN A 133 -15.14 1.09 -1.05
N GLY A 134 -15.53 2.26 -1.56
CA GLY A 134 -16.06 3.38 -0.77
C GLY A 134 -15.03 4.44 -0.39
N MET A 135 -13.73 4.19 -0.57
CA MET A 135 -12.69 5.18 -0.31
C MET A 135 -12.56 6.17 -1.46
N PRO A 136 -12.76 7.47 -1.22
CA PRO A 136 -12.60 8.51 -2.25
C PRO A 136 -11.16 8.63 -2.72
N GLN A 137 -10.97 8.67 -4.04
CA GLN A 137 -9.65 8.78 -4.67
C GLN A 137 -9.67 9.78 -5.83
N LEU A 138 -8.60 10.54 -5.98
CA LEU A 138 -8.33 11.40 -7.13
C LEU A 138 -7.10 10.85 -7.87
N GLY A 139 -7.27 10.51 -9.14
CA GLY A 139 -6.21 9.91 -9.93
C GLY A 139 -6.41 10.12 -11.42
N TRP A 140 -5.89 9.22 -12.22
CA TRP A 140 -6.09 9.18 -13.67
C TRP A 140 -7.27 8.28 -14.01
N GLU A 141 -7.75 8.39 -15.24
CA GLU A 141 -8.80 7.50 -15.75
C GLU A 141 -8.33 6.03 -15.69
N ALA A 142 -9.18 5.17 -15.15
CA ALA A 142 -8.95 3.73 -15.19
C ALA A 142 -9.48 3.13 -16.49
N ASP A 143 -8.87 2.02 -16.93
CA ASP A 143 -9.38 1.25 -18.05
C ASP A 143 -10.79 0.73 -17.72
N GLN A 144 -11.78 1.18 -18.47
CA GLN A 144 -13.20 0.88 -18.28
C GLN A 144 -13.59 -0.47 -18.90
N THR A 145 -12.70 -1.45 -18.89
CA THR A 145 -13.05 -2.81 -19.30
C THR A 145 -14.03 -3.45 -18.30
N SER A 146 -14.87 -4.35 -18.76
CA SER A 146 -15.84 -5.06 -17.91
C SER A 146 -15.21 -5.91 -16.80
N THR A 147 -13.89 -6.08 -16.82
CA THR A 147 -13.10 -6.84 -15.82
C THR A 147 -12.36 -5.95 -14.85
N ASN A 148 -12.35 -4.64 -15.06
CA ASN A 148 -11.68 -3.70 -14.17
C ASN A 148 -12.62 -3.27 -13.04
N GLU A 149 -12.20 -3.50 -11.80
CA GLU A 149 -12.91 -3.10 -10.58
C GLU A 149 -12.51 -1.71 -10.07
N TYR A 150 -11.51 -1.09 -10.70
CA TYR A 150 -10.96 0.19 -10.26
C TYR A 150 -11.60 1.34 -11.04
N GLU A 151 -12.04 2.36 -10.31
CA GLU A 151 -12.61 3.59 -10.91
C GLU A 151 -11.53 4.62 -11.25
N THR A 152 -10.37 4.51 -10.63
CA THR A 152 -9.23 5.38 -10.86
C THR A 152 -7.96 4.57 -11.07
N SER A 153 -7.03 5.10 -11.84
CA SER A 153 -5.67 4.60 -11.96
C SER A 153 -4.65 5.60 -11.40
N TYR A 154 -3.38 5.22 -11.41
CA TYR A 154 -2.31 6.11 -10.99
C TYR A 154 -1.97 7.13 -12.09
N ILE A 155 -1.58 8.34 -11.67
CA ILE A 155 -0.93 9.32 -12.52
C ILE A 155 0.55 8.89 -12.63
N ASP A 156 0.89 8.13 -13.68
CA ASP A 156 2.19 7.48 -13.81
C ASP A 156 3.26 8.36 -14.47
N LEU A 157 2.85 9.32 -15.30
CA LEU A 157 3.77 10.14 -16.07
C LEU A 157 4.11 11.44 -15.34
N GLN A 158 5.41 11.70 -15.12
CA GLN A 158 5.86 12.92 -14.47
C GLN A 158 5.31 14.18 -15.13
N ALA A 159 5.28 14.22 -16.46
CA ALA A 159 4.76 15.37 -17.21
C ALA A 159 3.28 15.67 -16.92
N ILE A 160 2.48 14.64 -16.59
CA ILE A 160 1.08 14.81 -16.18
C ILE A 160 1.04 15.25 -14.71
N ILE A 161 1.85 14.64 -13.83
CA ILE A 161 1.94 15.06 -12.43
C ILE A 161 2.28 16.55 -12.37
N ASP A 162 3.25 17.02 -13.16
CA ASP A 162 3.70 18.42 -13.19
C ASP A 162 2.63 19.40 -13.71
N GLN A 163 1.63 18.91 -14.46
CA GLN A 163 0.49 19.70 -14.91
C GLN A 163 -0.63 19.83 -13.88
N HIS A 164 -0.68 18.90 -12.93
CA HIS A 164 -1.78 18.81 -11.98
C HIS A 164 -1.38 19.07 -10.52
N VAL A 165 -0.13 18.76 -10.14
CA VAL A 165 0.30 18.82 -8.73
C VAL A 165 1.42 19.84 -8.55
N PHE A 166 1.09 20.97 -7.94
CA PHE A 166 1.99 22.08 -7.73
C PHE A 166 2.44 22.11 -6.26
N LYS A 167 3.74 22.02 -6.05
CA LYS A 167 4.34 22.00 -4.70
C LYS A 167 4.40 23.42 -4.13
N GLY A 168 3.63 23.64 -3.10
CA GLY A 168 3.61 24.88 -2.33
C GLY A 168 4.66 24.91 -1.23
N PRO A 169 4.57 25.86 -0.29
CA PRO A 169 5.52 25.99 0.81
C PRO A 169 5.47 24.81 1.75
N TYR A 170 6.61 24.54 2.38
CA TYR A 170 6.66 23.65 3.53
C TYR A 170 5.93 24.28 4.72
N GLY A 171 5.23 23.45 5.48
CA GLY A 171 4.57 23.82 6.72
C GLY A 171 4.87 22.79 7.82
N ASP A 172 4.38 23.03 9.01
CA ASP A 172 4.41 22.04 10.07
C ASP A 172 3.56 20.83 9.70
N PRO A 173 3.93 19.60 10.12
CA PRO A 173 3.08 18.44 9.96
C PRO A 173 1.67 18.69 10.51
N VAL A 174 0.68 18.15 9.82
CA VAL A 174 -0.71 18.27 10.26
C VAL A 174 -0.89 17.53 11.58
N GLU A 175 -1.45 18.21 12.58
CA GLU A 175 -1.81 17.56 13.84
C GLU A 175 -2.99 16.62 13.66
N PRO A 176 -2.92 15.37 14.15
CA PRO A 176 -4.02 14.42 14.05
C PRO A 176 -5.27 14.91 14.78
N GLU A 177 -6.42 14.86 14.14
CA GLU A 177 -7.70 15.18 14.78
C GLU A 177 -8.11 14.07 15.74
N LEU A 178 -8.42 14.43 16.99
CA LEU A 178 -9.02 13.48 17.94
C LEU A 178 -10.48 13.26 17.58
N ILE A 179 -10.86 12.03 17.30
CA ILE A 179 -12.23 11.71 16.92
C ILE A 179 -12.96 10.93 18.01
N SER A 180 -14.27 11.13 18.11
CA SER A 180 -15.18 10.36 18.94
C SER A 180 -15.75 9.15 18.18
N GLU A 181 -16.24 8.16 18.94
CA GLU A 181 -16.97 7.03 18.34
C GLU A 181 -18.22 7.50 17.56
N ALA A 182 -18.88 8.57 18.00
CA ALA A 182 -20.05 9.11 17.31
C ALA A 182 -19.72 9.66 15.92
N GLU A 183 -18.59 10.37 15.78
CA GLU A 183 -18.10 10.86 14.50
C GLU A 183 -17.70 9.71 13.56
N LEU A 184 -17.05 8.68 14.11
CA LEU A 184 -16.73 7.48 13.34
C LEU A 184 -17.98 6.79 12.82
N LYS A 185 -18.99 6.58 13.67
CA LYS A 185 -20.28 5.98 13.29
C LYS A 185 -21.02 6.82 12.25
N ALA A 186 -21.01 8.15 12.41
CA ALA A 186 -21.60 9.05 11.45
C ALA A 186 -20.91 8.95 10.08
N SER A 187 -19.58 8.86 10.06
CA SER A 187 -18.83 8.70 8.81
C SER A 187 -19.08 7.34 8.15
N ILE A 188 -19.16 6.25 8.92
CA ILE A 188 -19.52 4.93 8.41
C ILE A 188 -20.93 4.95 7.81
N ALA A 189 -21.88 5.52 8.51
CA ALA A 189 -23.27 5.62 8.04
C ALA A 189 -23.42 6.48 6.77
N ALA A 190 -22.56 7.48 6.60
CA ALA A 190 -22.51 8.32 5.39
C ALA A 190 -21.86 7.62 4.19
N GLY A 191 -21.28 6.43 4.37
CA GLY A 191 -20.61 5.66 3.30
C GLY A 191 -19.49 6.47 2.67
N TYR A 192 -19.47 6.58 1.34
CA TYR A 192 -18.49 7.37 0.60
C TYR A 192 -18.35 8.83 1.08
N ASN A 193 -19.45 9.44 1.52
CA ASN A 193 -19.47 10.84 1.97
C ASN A 193 -19.02 11.02 3.43
N GLY A 194 -18.47 9.99 4.07
CA GLY A 194 -17.95 10.10 5.42
C GLY A 194 -16.85 11.14 5.52
N LYS A 195 -16.97 12.03 6.53
CA LYS A 195 -16.05 13.19 6.68
C LYS A 195 -14.64 12.78 7.06
N LEU A 196 -14.48 11.61 7.71
CA LEU A 196 -13.19 11.14 8.21
C LEU A 196 -12.31 10.50 7.14
N TRP A 197 -12.87 10.10 5.99
CA TRP A 197 -12.11 9.38 4.97
C TRP A 197 -11.03 10.23 4.36
N GLY A 198 -9.79 9.74 4.46
CA GLY A 198 -8.59 10.41 3.99
C GLY A 198 -7.96 11.37 5.01
N LYS A 199 -8.57 11.57 6.19
CA LYS A 199 -8.03 12.44 7.24
C LYS A 199 -7.04 11.72 8.14
N LEU A 200 -6.04 12.44 8.61
CA LEU A 200 -5.15 12.03 9.69
C LEU A 200 -5.87 12.24 11.02
N VAL A 201 -6.12 11.14 11.72
CA VAL A 201 -6.90 11.17 12.96
C VAL A 201 -6.28 10.29 14.05
N THR A 202 -6.66 10.53 15.29
CA THR A 202 -6.34 9.67 16.44
C THR A 202 -7.62 9.14 17.07
N VAL A 203 -7.66 7.83 17.28
CA VAL A 203 -8.64 7.13 18.09
C VAL A 203 -8.02 6.82 19.45
N MET A 204 -8.65 7.24 20.54
CA MET A 204 -8.13 7.03 21.89
C MET A 204 -8.75 5.80 22.58
N GLY A 205 -7.93 5.08 23.35
CA GLY A 205 -8.39 3.99 24.22
C GLY A 205 -8.96 2.78 23.47
N ALA A 206 -8.52 2.53 22.26
CA ALA A 206 -8.94 1.37 21.48
C ALA A 206 -8.48 0.07 22.13
N LYS A 207 -9.38 -0.91 22.26
CA LYS A 207 -9.09 -2.25 22.80
C LYS A 207 -8.79 -3.21 21.68
N TYR A 208 -7.76 -4.01 21.83
CA TYR A 208 -7.48 -5.08 20.88
C TYR A 208 -8.62 -6.10 20.85
N GLY A 209 -9.05 -6.48 19.68
CA GLY A 209 -10.10 -7.47 19.47
C GLY A 209 -9.54 -8.78 18.95
N ASN A 210 -9.13 -8.78 17.69
CA ASN A 210 -8.54 -9.95 17.02
C ASN A 210 -7.70 -9.53 15.83
N GLN A 211 -7.10 -10.50 15.18
CA GLN A 211 -6.41 -10.28 13.91
C GLN A 211 -7.00 -11.19 12.82
N ILE A 212 -6.94 -10.71 11.60
CA ILE A 212 -7.23 -11.50 10.41
C ILE A 212 -6.06 -11.37 9.46
N PHE A 213 -5.51 -12.50 9.06
CA PHE A 213 -4.51 -12.51 8.01
C PHE A 213 -4.87 -13.54 6.94
N ALA A 214 -4.41 -13.29 5.74
CA ALA A 214 -4.61 -14.20 4.64
C ALA A 214 -3.36 -15.07 4.47
N LEU A 215 -3.48 -16.35 4.71
CA LEU A 215 -2.54 -17.32 4.21
C LEU A 215 -2.83 -17.53 2.72
N PHE A 216 -1.89 -17.10 1.89
CA PHE A 216 -1.98 -17.36 0.47
C PHE A 216 -1.45 -18.76 0.20
N TYR A 217 -2.33 -19.70 -0.01
CA TYR A 217 -1.99 -20.97 -0.64
C TYR A 217 -2.91 -21.18 -1.84
N PRO A 218 -2.44 -21.91 -2.85
CA PRO A 218 -3.25 -22.15 -4.03
C PRO A 218 -4.51 -22.93 -3.69
N ASN A 219 -5.66 -22.46 -4.18
CA ASN A 219 -6.88 -23.23 -4.07
C ASN A 219 -6.85 -24.33 -5.12
N PRO A 220 -6.84 -25.58 -4.68
CA PRO A 220 -6.78 -26.69 -5.60
C PRO A 220 -8.03 -26.83 -6.50
N SER A 221 -9.11 -26.15 -6.16
CA SER A 221 -10.38 -26.25 -6.89
C SER A 221 -10.56 -25.22 -7.99
N LEU A 222 -9.67 -24.23 -8.08
CA LEU A 222 -9.82 -23.15 -9.08
C LEU A 222 -8.75 -23.28 -10.17
N PRO A 223 -9.12 -23.11 -11.43
CA PRO A 223 -8.15 -23.06 -12.52
C PRO A 223 -7.25 -21.85 -12.35
N HIS A 224 -6.00 -21.99 -12.75
CA HIS A 224 -5.03 -20.90 -12.77
C HIS A 224 -5.50 -19.77 -13.67
N LYS A 225 -5.67 -18.61 -13.10
CA LYS A 225 -5.71 -17.37 -13.86
C LYS A 225 -4.39 -16.65 -13.66
N SER A 226 -3.66 -16.46 -14.76
CA SER A 226 -2.43 -15.68 -14.79
C SER A 226 -2.64 -14.34 -14.08
N GLY A 227 -1.82 -14.06 -13.05
CA GLY A 227 -1.77 -12.78 -12.37
C GLY A 227 -2.66 -12.63 -11.15
N ASN A 228 -3.49 -13.61 -10.79
CA ASN A 228 -4.34 -13.52 -9.61
C ASN A 228 -4.14 -14.72 -8.68
N PRO A 229 -3.40 -14.57 -7.55
CA PRO A 229 -3.37 -15.57 -6.51
C PRO A 229 -4.71 -15.56 -5.75
N GLU A 230 -5.83 -15.85 -6.42
CA GLU A 230 -7.18 -15.81 -5.84
C GLU A 230 -7.43 -16.85 -4.76
N ASN A 231 -6.39 -17.47 -4.27
CA ASN A 231 -6.48 -18.58 -3.36
C ASN A 231 -6.10 -18.15 -1.98
N ARG A 232 -6.86 -17.17 -1.49
CA ARG A 232 -6.72 -16.62 -0.15
C ARG A 232 -7.54 -17.48 0.80
N VAL A 233 -6.87 -18.16 1.68
CA VAL A 233 -7.52 -18.67 2.88
C VAL A 233 -7.39 -17.62 3.95
N PHE A 234 -8.53 -17.08 4.35
CA PHE A 234 -8.60 -16.18 5.50
C PHE A 234 -8.62 -17.04 6.76
N LEU A 235 -7.53 -16.99 7.50
CA LEU A 235 -7.49 -17.51 8.85
C LEU A 235 -7.80 -16.36 9.80
N SER A 236 -8.96 -16.42 10.42
CA SER A 236 -9.26 -15.56 11.57
C SER A 236 -8.45 -16.08 12.74
N ASP A 237 -7.59 -15.22 13.27
CA ASP A 237 -6.76 -15.57 14.41
C ASP A 237 -7.06 -14.64 15.58
N ASN A 238 -7.56 -15.21 16.65
CA ASN A 238 -7.73 -14.57 17.95
C ASN A 238 -6.56 -14.92 18.89
N GLY A 239 -5.35 -15.04 18.36
CA GLY A 239 -4.14 -15.43 19.06
C GLY A 239 -3.80 -16.92 18.99
N THR A 240 -4.60 -17.73 18.26
CA THR A 240 -4.41 -19.19 18.16
C THR A 240 -3.28 -19.56 17.21
N TRP A 241 -3.04 -18.73 16.20
CA TRP A 241 -2.05 -19.00 15.15
C TRP A 241 -0.65 -18.44 15.44
N GLY A 242 -0.48 -17.77 16.59
CA GLY A 242 0.82 -17.31 17.07
C GLY A 242 1.43 -16.17 16.26
N VAL A 243 0.65 -15.46 15.45
CA VAL A 243 1.10 -14.27 14.75
C VAL A 243 0.89 -13.07 15.68
N ASN A 244 1.98 -12.45 16.07
CA ASN A 244 1.98 -11.33 17.01
C ASN A 244 2.67 -10.08 16.42
N THR A 245 2.84 -10.04 15.10
CA THR A 245 3.47 -8.93 14.37
C THR A 245 2.44 -8.05 13.67
N TRP A 246 2.77 -6.77 13.44
CA TRP A 246 1.87 -5.83 12.76
C TRP A 246 1.51 -6.25 11.35
N SER A 247 2.43 -6.96 10.68
CA SER A 247 2.19 -7.57 9.38
C SER A 247 3.13 -8.77 9.21
N CYS A 248 3.32 -9.22 7.99
CA CYS A 248 4.19 -10.35 7.71
C CYS A 248 5.02 -10.05 6.46
N SER A 249 6.30 -9.74 6.64
CA SER A 249 7.23 -9.65 5.52
C SER A 249 7.39 -11.02 4.84
N LYS A 250 7.98 -11.05 3.64
CA LYS A 250 8.33 -12.33 3.00
C LYS A 250 9.19 -13.22 3.91
N ALA A 251 10.16 -12.63 4.60
CA ALA A 251 11.04 -13.35 5.51
C ALA A 251 10.30 -13.84 6.76
N GLY A 252 9.44 -13.00 7.35
CA GLY A 252 8.56 -13.35 8.44
C GLY A 252 7.62 -14.50 8.07
N TYR A 253 7.00 -14.43 6.89
CA TYR A 253 6.12 -15.47 6.38
C TYR A 253 6.84 -16.84 6.27
N ILE A 254 8.04 -16.86 5.69
CA ILE A 254 8.87 -18.08 5.61
C ILE A 254 9.20 -18.57 7.02
N SER A 255 9.61 -17.67 7.92
CA SER A 255 9.96 -18.03 9.30
C SER A 255 8.79 -18.67 10.05
N TYR A 256 7.57 -18.14 9.91
CA TYR A 256 6.37 -18.75 10.51
C TYR A 256 6.08 -20.14 9.97
N LEU A 257 6.21 -20.34 8.65
CA LEU A 257 6.03 -21.66 8.03
C LEU A 257 7.10 -22.64 8.50
N GLU A 258 8.38 -22.26 8.50
CA GLU A 258 9.48 -23.12 8.92
C GLU A 258 9.38 -23.54 10.40
N LYS A 259 8.93 -22.62 11.26
CA LYS A 259 8.66 -22.88 12.68
C LYS A 259 7.42 -23.75 12.92
N GLY A 260 6.64 -24.04 11.88
CA GLY A 260 5.44 -24.86 11.98
C GLY A 260 4.25 -24.18 12.63
N VAL A 261 4.26 -22.84 12.74
CA VAL A 261 3.17 -22.08 13.40
C VAL A 261 1.82 -22.36 12.75
N TRP A 262 1.81 -22.62 11.43
CA TRP A 262 0.58 -22.89 10.67
C TRP A 262 0.45 -24.32 10.17
N ASP A 263 1.23 -25.25 10.65
CA ASP A 263 1.24 -26.66 10.18
C ASP A 263 -0.14 -27.34 10.28
N THR A 264 -0.97 -26.89 11.23
CA THR A 264 -2.34 -27.39 11.39
C THR A 264 -3.38 -26.75 10.46
N ALA A 265 -2.98 -25.75 9.66
CA ALA A 265 -3.88 -25.16 8.67
C ALA A 265 -4.24 -26.21 7.62
N GLU A 266 -5.50 -26.22 7.20
CA GLU A 266 -6.01 -27.20 6.23
C GLU A 266 -6.08 -26.62 4.81
N VAL A 267 -5.67 -27.44 3.86
CA VAL A 267 -5.82 -27.17 2.42
C VAL A 267 -7.28 -27.38 2.02
N GLY A 268 -7.85 -26.38 1.33
CA GLY A 268 -9.24 -26.42 0.89
C GLY A 268 -10.17 -25.55 1.73
N SER A 269 -11.42 -25.46 1.34
CA SER A 269 -12.44 -24.67 2.02
C SER A 269 -13.78 -25.34 2.04
N GLY A 270 -14.61 -24.99 3.01
CA GLY A 270 -15.97 -25.51 3.13
C GLY A 270 -16.01 -27.02 3.37
N ALA A 271 -16.78 -27.73 2.57
CA ALA A 271 -16.96 -29.20 2.69
C ALA A 271 -15.79 -30.00 2.08
N THR A 272 -14.93 -29.38 1.29
CA THR A 272 -13.81 -30.05 0.62
C THR A 272 -12.50 -29.67 1.28
N ARG A 273 -12.07 -30.52 2.20
CA ARG A 273 -10.79 -30.37 2.91
C ARG A 273 -9.91 -31.55 2.54
N TYR A 274 -8.67 -31.24 2.21
CA TYR A 274 -7.68 -32.24 1.76
C TYR A 274 -6.70 -32.68 2.85
N GLY A 275 -6.67 -31.93 3.97
CA GLY A 275 -5.78 -32.16 5.09
C GLY A 275 -4.79 -31.03 5.31
N ARG A 276 -3.84 -31.23 6.20
CA ARG A 276 -2.91 -30.21 6.72
C ARG A 276 -1.90 -29.80 5.65
N ILE A 277 -1.51 -28.53 5.67
CA ILE A 277 -0.53 -27.94 4.73
C ILE A 277 0.83 -28.61 4.80
N ASP A 278 1.23 -29.14 5.97
CA ASP A 278 2.53 -29.79 6.20
C ASP A 278 2.58 -31.24 5.72
N THR A 279 1.46 -31.84 5.36
CA THR A 279 1.38 -33.24 4.96
C THR A 279 0.76 -33.47 3.58
N VAL A 280 -0.18 -32.61 3.18
CA VAL A 280 -0.89 -32.76 1.91
C VAL A 280 -0.05 -32.23 0.75
N THR A 281 0.02 -33.03 -0.32
CA THR A 281 0.61 -32.64 -1.60
C THR A 281 -0.49 -32.51 -2.66
N PRO A 282 -0.29 -31.75 -3.76
CA PRO A 282 -1.23 -31.75 -4.89
C PRO A 282 -1.56 -33.16 -5.40
N ALA A 283 -0.57 -34.05 -5.47
CA ALA A 283 -0.78 -35.42 -5.88
C ALA A 283 -1.68 -36.21 -4.90
N SER A 284 -1.43 -36.13 -3.60
CA SER A 284 -2.25 -36.80 -2.58
C SER A 284 -3.68 -36.24 -2.50
N ALA A 285 -3.88 -34.99 -2.87
CA ALA A 285 -5.18 -34.34 -2.95
C ALA A 285 -5.95 -34.68 -4.24
N GLY A 286 -5.35 -35.43 -5.18
CA GLY A 286 -5.96 -35.78 -6.46
C GLY A 286 -6.11 -34.59 -7.43
N LEU A 287 -5.21 -33.62 -7.32
CA LEU A 287 -5.30 -32.33 -8.01
C LEU A 287 -4.27 -32.16 -9.14
N THR A 288 -3.47 -33.18 -9.37
CA THR A 288 -2.53 -33.24 -10.50
C THR A 288 -3.24 -33.00 -11.84
N GLY A 289 -2.69 -32.09 -12.61
CA GLY A 289 -3.23 -31.72 -13.93
C GLY A 289 -4.48 -30.86 -13.93
N LYS A 290 -5.04 -30.51 -12.76
CA LYS A 290 -6.21 -29.62 -12.63
C LYS A 290 -5.89 -28.24 -12.09
N THR A 291 -4.71 -28.07 -11.58
CA THR A 291 -4.26 -26.86 -10.88
C THR A 291 -3.14 -26.20 -11.63
N LEU A 292 -3.01 -24.97 -11.36
CA LEU A 292 -1.96 -24.01 -11.66
C LEU A 292 -0.78 -24.61 -12.38
N ASP A 293 -0.53 -24.23 -13.63
CA ASP A 293 0.69 -24.59 -14.37
C ASP A 293 1.97 -24.35 -13.55
N SER A 294 1.93 -23.34 -12.67
CA SER A 294 2.99 -23.04 -11.71
C SER A 294 3.21 -24.11 -10.63
N PHE A 295 2.26 -25.04 -10.43
CA PHE A 295 2.36 -26.12 -9.44
C PHE A 295 2.79 -27.47 -10.00
N HIS A 296 2.76 -27.66 -11.32
CA HIS A 296 3.25 -28.90 -11.94
C HIS A 296 4.62 -29.35 -11.44
N PRO A 297 5.61 -28.46 -11.23
CA PRO A 297 6.91 -28.88 -10.68
C PRO A 297 6.85 -29.35 -9.22
N TYR A 298 5.73 -29.13 -8.53
CA TYR A 298 5.59 -29.35 -7.08
C TYR A 298 4.54 -30.38 -6.70
N GLU A 299 4.11 -31.22 -7.61
CA GLU A 299 3.04 -32.20 -7.38
C GLU A 299 3.26 -33.07 -6.14
N ASN A 300 4.52 -33.38 -5.82
CA ASN A 300 4.92 -34.20 -4.66
C ASN A 300 5.47 -33.37 -3.50
N SER A 301 5.48 -32.05 -3.59
CA SER A 301 5.84 -31.18 -2.48
C SER A 301 4.60 -30.90 -1.61
N THR A 302 4.79 -30.78 -0.30
CA THR A 302 3.70 -30.35 0.58
C THR A 302 3.26 -28.92 0.27
N TYR A 303 2.04 -28.55 0.60
CA TYR A 303 1.58 -27.17 0.43
C TYR A 303 2.43 -26.20 1.24
N LYS A 304 2.93 -26.59 2.41
CA LYS A 304 3.90 -25.82 3.20
C LYS A 304 5.18 -25.52 2.40
N GLU A 305 5.77 -26.53 1.76
CA GLU A 305 6.96 -26.34 0.89
C GLU A 305 6.66 -25.44 -0.31
N ILE A 306 5.49 -25.60 -0.92
CA ILE A 306 5.02 -24.74 -2.04
C ILE A 306 4.87 -23.30 -1.58
N MET A 307 4.28 -23.08 -0.40
CA MET A 307 4.09 -21.76 0.18
C MET A 307 5.42 -21.08 0.50
N ILE A 308 6.37 -21.80 1.07
CA ILE A 308 7.73 -21.28 1.33
C ILE A 308 8.39 -20.85 0.02
N LYS A 309 8.33 -21.69 -1.00
CA LYS A 309 8.96 -21.44 -2.29
C LYS A 309 8.37 -20.22 -3.03
N ASN A 310 7.06 -20.03 -2.91
CA ASN A 310 6.32 -18.94 -3.53
C ASN A 310 5.98 -17.83 -2.53
N ALA A 311 6.71 -17.75 -1.42
CA ALA A 311 6.43 -16.78 -0.37
C ALA A 311 6.47 -15.33 -0.87
N SER A 312 5.51 -14.59 -0.44
CA SER A 312 5.43 -13.14 -0.62
C SER A 312 5.09 -12.46 0.70
N ALA A 313 5.27 -11.15 0.76
CA ALA A 313 4.79 -10.37 1.88
C ALA A 313 3.26 -10.45 1.97
N ASN A 314 2.73 -10.53 3.18
CA ASN A 314 1.29 -10.63 3.44
C ASN A 314 0.81 -9.48 4.30
N TYR A 315 -0.40 -9.01 4.01
CA TYR A 315 -1.10 -8.06 4.86
C TYR A 315 -1.64 -8.77 6.09
N ILE A 316 -1.56 -8.10 7.25
CA ILE A 316 -2.29 -8.47 8.44
C ILE A 316 -3.25 -7.35 8.77
N SER A 317 -4.45 -7.71 9.19
CA SER A 317 -5.47 -6.81 9.68
C SER A 317 -5.72 -7.08 11.15
N HIS A 318 -5.42 -6.09 11.98
CA HIS A 318 -5.71 -6.13 13.41
C HIS A 318 -6.99 -5.36 13.67
N TYR A 319 -7.94 -5.98 14.36
CA TYR A 319 -9.20 -5.35 14.70
C TYR A 319 -9.15 -4.82 16.12
N PHE A 320 -9.54 -3.58 16.28
CA PHE A 320 -9.66 -2.91 17.57
C PHE A 320 -11.11 -2.48 17.80
N LYS A 321 -11.51 -2.45 19.06
CA LYS A 321 -12.78 -1.86 19.50
C LYS A 321 -12.54 -0.43 19.94
N PHE A 322 -13.17 0.51 19.26
CA PHE A 322 -13.33 1.89 19.69
C PHE A 322 -14.77 2.09 20.19
N GLY A 323 -14.95 2.06 21.49
CA GLY A 323 -16.27 1.88 22.07
C GLY A 323 -16.89 0.55 21.65
N SER A 324 -18.01 0.59 20.91
CA SER A 324 -18.69 -0.57 20.33
C SER A 324 -18.36 -0.78 18.84
N THR A 325 -17.58 0.12 18.25
CA THR A 325 -17.28 0.11 16.80
C THR A 325 -15.98 -0.61 16.52
N ASP A 326 -15.99 -1.50 15.54
CA ASP A 326 -14.76 -2.15 15.06
C ASP A 326 -13.99 -1.21 14.14
N VAL A 327 -12.69 -1.14 14.36
CA VAL A 327 -11.75 -0.41 13.53
C VAL A 327 -10.64 -1.37 13.12
N GLN A 328 -10.42 -1.50 11.84
CA GLN A 328 -9.37 -2.34 11.31
C GLN A 328 -8.08 -1.53 11.11
N VAL A 329 -7.00 -1.95 11.74
CA VAL A 329 -5.65 -1.48 11.40
C VAL A 329 -5.05 -2.46 10.41
N ARG A 330 -4.91 -2.02 9.16
CA ARG A 330 -4.37 -2.85 8.09
C ARG A 330 -2.95 -2.43 7.76
N THR A 331 -2.02 -3.36 7.90
CA THR A 331 -0.60 -3.13 7.65
C THR A 331 -0.11 -3.98 6.48
N SER A 332 0.64 -3.36 5.60
CA SER A 332 1.28 -4.01 4.47
C SER A 332 2.47 -4.87 4.93
N GLY A 333 2.61 -6.06 4.37
CA GLY A 333 3.81 -6.88 4.56
C GLY A 333 5.09 -6.29 3.93
N TYR A 334 4.95 -5.24 3.14
CA TYR A 334 6.08 -4.47 2.60
C TYR A 334 6.50 -3.31 3.52
N ALA A 335 5.74 -3.03 4.58
CA ALA A 335 6.13 -2.05 5.57
C ALA A 335 7.44 -2.45 6.25
N LYS A 336 8.33 -1.50 6.48
CA LYS A 336 9.62 -1.75 7.17
C LYS A 336 9.43 -2.29 8.58
N PHE A 337 8.27 -2.04 9.17
CA PHE A 337 7.87 -2.51 10.48
C PHE A 337 6.93 -3.74 10.44
N ALA A 338 6.84 -4.42 9.29
CA ALA A 338 5.92 -5.55 9.13
C ALA A 338 6.10 -6.62 10.23
N ASP A 339 7.34 -6.96 10.54
CA ASP A 339 7.68 -8.01 11.49
C ASP A 339 7.90 -7.48 12.92
N VAL A 340 7.53 -6.22 13.20
CA VAL A 340 7.53 -5.67 14.55
C VAL A 340 6.40 -6.30 15.35
N GLU A 341 6.71 -6.82 16.54
CA GLU A 341 5.74 -7.46 17.43
C GLU A 341 4.79 -6.43 18.07
N LEU A 342 3.52 -6.82 18.21
CA LEU A 342 2.59 -6.10 19.06
C LEU A 342 2.94 -6.34 20.52
N ASP A 343 2.71 -5.33 21.36
CA ASP A 343 2.88 -5.49 22.80
C ASP A 343 1.94 -6.58 23.33
N PRO A 344 2.45 -7.61 24.06
CA PRO A 344 1.62 -8.67 24.61
C PRO A 344 0.52 -8.17 25.56
N GLN A 345 0.71 -7.03 26.24
CA GLN A 345 -0.32 -6.44 27.10
C GLN A 345 -1.47 -5.83 26.28
N LEU A 346 -1.18 -5.38 25.06
CA LEU A 346 -2.21 -4.94 24.13
C LEU A 346 -3.03 -6.15 23.64
N ILE A 347 -2.37 -7.21 23.18
CA ILE A 347 -3.02 -8.43 22.70
C ILE A 347 -3.89 -9.08 23.79
N SER A 348 -3.39 -9.13 25.02
CA SER A 348 -4.14 -9.68 26.17
C SER A 348 -5.29 -8.79 26.65
N GLY A 349 -5.38 -7.56 26.13
CA GLY A 349 -6.36 -6.57 26.60
C GLY A 349 -6.06 -5.94 27.95
N ALA A 350 -4.86 -6.18 28.51
CA ALA A 350 -4.41 -5.53 29.75
C ALA A 350 -4.18 -4.03 29.57
N LYS A 351 -3.87 -3.61 28.33
CA LYS A 351 -3.73 -2.21 27.92
C LYS A 351 -4.64 -1.89 26.75
N THR A 352 -4.95 -0.61 26.61
CA THR A 352 -5.57 -0.02 25.42
C THR A 352 -4.53 0.74 24.60
N ALA A 353 -4.89 1.16 23.40
CA ALA A 353 -4.02 1.94 22.56
C ALA A 353 -4.72 3.21 22.04
N ASP A 354 -3.97 4.31 21.99
CA ASP A 354 -4.31 5.45 21.16
C ASP A 354 -3.65 5.22 19.79
N ILE A 355 -4.44 5.22 18.72
CA ILE A 355 -3.98 4.86 17.38
C ILE A 355 -4.12 6.08 16.47
N THR A 356 -3.01 6.47 15.85
CA THR A 356 -2.94 7.58 14.89
C THR A 356 -2.67 7.04 13.49
N GLY A 357 -3.43 7.53 12.51
CA GLY A 357 -3.25 7.13 11.12
C GLY A 357 -4.27 7.79 10.19
N ILE A 358 -4.22 7.43 8.92
CA ILE A 358 -5.26 7.83 7.97
C ILE A 358 -6.48 6.96 8.15
N MET A 359 -7.62 7.60 8.41
CA MET A 359 -8.90 6.91 8.46
C MET A 359 -9.40 6.66 7.04
N THR A 360 -9.65 5.41 6.72
CA THR A 360 -10.15 4.98 5.42
C THR A 360 -11.41 4.12 5.58
N ILE A 361 -12.04 3.78 4.47
CA ILE A 361 -13.18 2.86 4.44
C ILE A 361 -12.93 1.78 3.38
N TYR A 362 -13.32 0.55 3.69
CA TYR A 362 -13.30 -0.56 2.75
C TYR A 362 -14.60 -1.36 2.89
N SER A 363 -15.42 -1.35 1.85
CA SER A 363 -16.70 -2.07 1.82
C SER A 363 -17.58 -1.83 3.05
N GLY A 364 -17.64 -0.57 3.51
CA GLY A 364 -18.45 -0.16 4.66
C GLY A 364 -17.79 -0.33 6.03
N ALA A 365 -16.58 -0.89 6.09
CA ALA A 365 -15.82 -1.03 7.33
C ALA A 365 -14.76 0.07 7.46
N ALA A 366 -14.64 0.67 8.63
CA ALA A 366 -13.60 1.65 8.92
C ALA A 366 -12.23 0.97 9.05
N GLN A 367 -11.23 1.55 8.39
CA GLN A 367 -9.86 1.08 8.43
C GLN A 367 -8.90 2.21 8.80
N PHE A 368 -7.83 1.85 9.49
CA PHE A 368 -6.68 2.69 9.72
C PHE A 368 -5.51 2.25 8.87
N THR A 369 -4.86 3.21 8.20
CA THR A 369 -3.54 3.03 7.62
C THR A 369 -2.53 3.80 8.49
N LEU A 370 -1.63 3.08 9.16
CA LEU A 370 -0.56 3.72 9.93
C LEU A 370 0.37 4.48 8.98
N VAL A 371 0.64 5.73 9.29
CA VAL A 371 1.48 6.61 8.46
C VAL A 371 2.95 6.55 8.85
N ASP A 372 3.26 6.05 10.04
CA ASP A 372 4.61 5.87 10.56
C ASP A 372 4.73 4.54 11.30
N GLU A 373 5.91 4.26 11.84
CA GLU A 373 6.16 3.06 12.65
C GLU A 373 5.20 2.98 13.84
N PRO A 374 4.84 1.77 14.30
CA PRO A 374 3.92 1.60 15.42
C PRO A 374 4.38 2.29 16.70
N SER A 375 5.69 2.42 16.92
CA SER A 375 6.26 3.16 18.07
C SER A 375 5.87 4.64 18.10
N VAL A 376 5.53 5.22 16.94
CA VAL A 376 5.06 6.60 16.79
C VAL A 376 3.54 6.66 16.68
N SER A 377 2.97 5.75 15.88
CA SER A 377 1.54 5.75 15.54
C SER A 377 0.64 5.10 16.59
N VAL A 378 1.18 4.31 17.53
CA VAL A 378 0.42 3.55 18.52
C VAL A 378 0.98 3.79 19.92
N LYS A 379 0.22 4.50 20.75
CA LYS A 379 0.58 4.77 22.14
C LYS A 379 -0.24 3.88 23.08
N LEU A 380 0.44 3.13 23.93
CA LEU A 380 -0.21 2.26 24.92
C LEU A 380 -0.59 3.04 26.19
N ASN A 381 -1.79 2.73 26.73
CA ASN A 381 -2.35 3.31 27.96
C ASN A 381 -2.57 2.27 29.02
#